data_13d1ce86140ef7ee981b827df8c33ebe
#
_entry.id   13d1ce86140ef7ee981b827df8c33ebe
#
_cell.length_a   1.000
_cell.length_b   1.000
_cell.length_c   1.000
_cell.angle_alpha   90.00
_cell.angle_beta   90.00
_cell.angle_gamma   90.00
#
_symmetry.space_group_name_H-M   'P 1'
#
loop_
_entity.id
_entity.type
_entity.pdbx_description
1 polymer ?
#
loop_
_entity_poly.entity_id
_entity_poly.type
_entity_poly.pdbx_seq_one_letter_code
_entity_poly.pdbx_strand_id
1 'polypeptide(L)'
;MARFAPDATYLSYRDVTPEALTAAGIHALILDIDNTLASYEQAEPDEAVRAWLGALTEAGVRVGFLSNNHGERVTLFNKTLGLPVLFDAHKPLLKNARRMMAALNATPSETAFLGDQIFTDIWTAHRVGARGFLVPPIKDKTDLFTRFKRRLEKGILRRYYKKNPDAPDVRPERRQKGASV
;
A
#
# COMPACT_ATOMS: atom_id res chain seq x y z
N MET A 1 -5.60 15.17 -13.55
CA MET A 1 -4.23 15.31 -13.14
C MET A 1 -3.89 14.32 -12.08
N ALA A 2 -2.81 13.73 -12.20
CA ALA A 2 -2.10 12.83 -11.31
C ALA A 2 -2.72 11.45 -11.11
N ARG A 3 -3.07 10.76 -12.18
CA ARG A 3 -3.37 9.32 -12.14
C ARG A 3 -2.31 8.48 -11.39
N PHE A 4 -1.13 9.07 -11.13
CA PHE A 4 0.03 8.43 -10.53
C PHE A 4 0.51 9.10 -9.25
N ALA A 5 0.01 10.29 -8.87
CA ALA A 5 0.40 10.89 -7.61
C ALA A 5 -0.41 10.29 -6.47
N PRO A 6 0.21 9.89 -5.34
CA PRO A 6 -0.55 9.38 -4.21
C PRO A 6 -1.49 10.44 -3.64
N ASP A 7 -2.58 10.01 -3.01
CA ASP A 7 -3.48 10.91 -2.26
C ASP A 7 -2.89 11.25 -0.89
N ALA A 8 -2.16 10.29 -0.29
CA ALA A 8 -1.37 10.51 0.91
C ALA A 8 -0.09 9.67 0.89
N THR A 9 0.91 10.11 1.64
CA THR A 9 2.15 9.37 1.88
C THR A 9 2.34 9.17 3.38
N TYR A 10 2.88 8.00 3.77
CA TYR A 10 3.16 7.64 5.14
C TYR A 10 4.57 7.05 5.23
N LEU A 11 5.31 7.28 6.32
CA LEU A 11 6.67 6.74 6.48
C LEU A 11 6.67 5.22 6.73
N SER A 12 5.56 4.70 7.24
CA SER A 12 5.32 3.28 7.48
C SER A 12 3.84 2.96 7.35
N TYR A 13 3.49 1.69 7.10
CA TYR A 13 2.10 1.23 7.21
C TYR A 13 1.51 1.52 8.59
N ARG A 14 2.33 1.54 9.64
CA ARG A 14 1.92 1.80 11.03
C ARG A 14 1.38 3.21 11.24
N ASP A 15 1.78 4.16 10.41
CA ASP A 15 1.30 5.55 10.47
C ASP A 15 -0.12 5.70 9.88
N VAL A 16 -0.62 4.67 9.22
CA VAL A 16 -2.01 4.58 8.76
C VAL A 16 -2.86 4.07 9.91
N THR A 17 -3.31 4.99 10.76
CA THR A 17 -4.10 4.66 11.97
C THR A 17 -5.60 4.65 11.68
N PRO A 18 -6.41 4.01 12.54
CA PRO A 18 -7.88 4.06 12.45
C PRO A 18 -8.42 5.49 12.40
N GLU A 19 -7.85 6.40 13.21
CA GLU A 19 -8.24 7.81 13.27
C GLU A 19 -7.95 8.54 11.96
N ALA A 20 -6.76 8.29 11.38
CA ALA A 20 -6.38 8.86 10.09
C ALA A 20 -7.31 8.38 8.96
N LEU A 21 -7.68 7.11 8.97
CA LEU A 21 -8.63 6.54 8.01
C LEU A 21 -10.03 7.13 8.18
N THR A 22 -10.52 7.21 9.42
CA THR A 22 -11.83 7.80 9.74
C THR A 22 -11.88 9.26 9.30
N ALA A 23 -10.87 10.06 9.64
CA ALA A 23 -10.78 11.46 9.24
C ALA A 23 -10.74 11.62 7.70
N ALA A 24 -10.21 10.64 6.98
CA ALA A 24 -10.21 10.60 5.53
C ALA A 24 -11.51 10.01 4.93
N GLY A 25 -12.47 9.53 5.74
CA GLY A 25 -13.68 8.86 5.28
C GLY A 25 -13.40 7.49 4.64
N ILE A 26 -12.34 6.82 5.07
CA ILE A 26 -11.93 5.50 4.58
C ILE A 26 -12.39 4.42 5.57
N HIS A 27 -13.20 3.49 5.09
CA HIS A 27 -13.76 2.38 5.84
C HIS A 27 -13.33 1.01 5.31
N ALA A 28 -12.61 0.98 4.19
CA ALA A 28 -12.01 -0.22 3.63
C ALA A 28 -10.57 0.04 3.19
N LEU A 29 -9.66 -0.88 3.56
CA LEU A 29 -8.25 -0.77 3.23
C LEU A 29 -7.78 -2.03 2.49
N ILE A 30 -7.33 -1.86 1.25
CA ILE A 30 -6.76 -2.91 0.42
C ILE A 30 -5.25 -2.77 0.47
N LEU A 31 -4.58 -3.84 0.90
CA LEU A 31 -3.16 -3.84 1.22
C LEU A 31 -2.36 -4.65 0.21
N ASP A 32 -1.27 -4.09 -0.27
CA ASP A 32 -0.17 -4.89 -0.81
C ASP A 32 0.62 -5.53 0.34
N ILE A 33 1.27 -6.68 0.10
CA ILE A 33 2.03 -7.41 1.12
C ILE A 33 3.52 -7.15 0.97
N ASP A 34 4.06 -7.51 -0.20
CA ASP A 34 5.49 -7.57 -0.42
C ASP A 34 6.12 -6.19 -0.52
N ASN A 35 7.11 -5.93 0.31
CA ASN A 35 7.74 -4.62 0.48
C ASN A 35 6.87 -3.52 1.10
N THR A 36 5.60 -3.80 1.36
CA THR A 36 4.65 -2.89 2.01
C THR A 36 4.50 -3.22 3.50
N LEU A 37 4.08 -4.45 3.81
CA LEU A 37 3.89 -4.96 5.17
C LEU A 37 5.04 -5.85 5.63
N ALA A 38 5.63 -6.60 4.70
CA ALA A 38 6.70 -7.56 4.96
C ALA A 38 7.74 -7.55 3.82
N SER A 39 8.98 -7.90 4.14
CA SER A 39 9.98 -8.15 3.11
C SER A 39 9.66 -9.46 2.36
N TYR A 40 10.27 -9.66 1.18
CA TYR A 40 10.05 -10.89 0.39
C TYR A 40 10.50 -12.16 1.13
N GLU A 41 11.47 -12.04 2.03
CA GLU A 41 12.02 -13.16 2.80
C GLU A 41 11.17 -13.51 4.03
N GLN A 42 10.31 -12.60 4.46
CA GLN A 42 9.45 -12.79 5.63
C GLN A 42 8.18 -13.53 5.24
N ALA A 43 8.12 -14.83 5.52
CA ALA A 43 7.03 -15.69 5.12
C ALA A 43 5.71 -15.40 5.83
N GLU A 44 5.75 -15.02 7.10
CA GLU A 44 4.58 -14.76 7.95
C GLU A 44 4.57 -13.32 8.48
N PRO A 45 3.40 -12.77 8.83
CA PRO A 45 3.32 -11.45 9.46
C PRO A 45 3.96 -11.50 10.85
N ASP A 46 4.76 -10.49 11.18
CA ASP A 46 5.27 -10.30 12.53
C ASP A 46 4.19 -9.80 13.49
N GLU A 47 4.54 -9.72 14.78
CA GLU A 47 3.60 -9.26 15.80
C GLU A 47 3.13 -7.82 15.57
N ALA A 48 3.99 -6.96 15.04
CA ALA A 48 3.65 -5.56 14.76
C ALA A 48 2.62 -5.44 13.63
N VAL A 49 2.73 -6.25 12.57
CA VAL A 49 1.72 -6.32 11.50
C VAL A 49 0.40 -6.86 12.06
N ARG A 50 0.45 -7.92 12.89
CA ARG A 50 -0.76 -8.50 13.50
C ARG A 50 -1.48 -7.50 14.39
N ALA A 51 -0.75 -6.81 15.27
CA ALA A 51 -1.31 -5.81 16.19
C ALA A 51 -1.93 -4.63 15.41
N TRP A 52 -1.24 -4.15 14.37
CA TRP A 52 -1.76 -3.06 13.54
C TRP A 52 -3.04 -3.47 12.78
N LEU A 53 -3.06 -4.66 12.18
CA LEU A 53 -4.26 -5.18 11.51
C LEU A 53 -5.41 -5.39 12.50
N GLY A 54 -5.10 -5.88 13.72
CA GLY A 54 -6.07 -6.01 14.81
C GLY A 54 -6.72 -4.67 15.14
N ALA A 55 -5.91 -3.64 15.38
CA ALA A 55 -6.41 -2.29 15.70
C ALA A 55 -7.31 -1.72 14.59
N LEU A 56 -6.96 -1.94 13.31
CA LEU A 56 -7.81 -1.52 12.19
C LEU A 56 -9.16 -2.24 12.19
N THR A 57 -9.15 -3.56 12.35
CA THR A 57 -10.39 -4.37 12.33
C THR A 57 -11.26 -4.12 13.54
N GLU A 58 -10.70 -3.94 14.73
CA GLU A 58 -11.41 -3.53 15.95
C GLU A 58 -12.08 -2.17 15.80
N ALA A 59 -11.46 -1.24 15.07
CA ALA A 59 -12.05 0.05 14.72
C ALA A 59 -13.10 -0.02 13.59
N GLY A 60 -13.41 -1.23 13.08
CA GLY A 60 -14.41 -1.43 12.03
C GLY A 60 -13.90 -1.21 10.60
N VAL A 61 -12.59 -1.06 10.39
CA VAL A 61 -12.02 -0.97 9.04
C VAL A 61 -12.01 -2.35 8.40
N ARG A 62 -12.61 -2.47 7.23
CA ARG A 62 -12.61 -3.72 6.43
C ARG A 62 -11.30 -3.84 5.69
N VAL A 63 -10.54 -4.89 5.98
CA VAL A 63 -9.18 -5.07 5.46
C VAL A 63 -9.11 -6.29 4.54
N GLY A 64 -8.36 -6.17 3.42
CA GLY A 64 -8.09 -7.28 2.51
C GLY A 64 -6.75 -7.14 1.80
N PHE A 65 -6.18 -8.25 1.36
CA PHE A 65 -4.89 -8.29 0.66
C PHE A 65 -5.05 -8.45 -0.84
N LEU A 66 -4.32 -7.63 -1.60
CA LEU A 66 -4.27 -7.69 -3.06
C LEU A 66 -2.81 -7.71 -3.52
N SER A 67 -2.27 -8.89 -3.79
CA SER A 67 -0.86 -9.07 -4.15
C SER A 67 -0.66 -9.55 -5.58
N ASN A 68 0.39 -9.04 -6.25
CA ASN A 68 0.87 -9.57 -7.54
C ASN A 68 1.70 -10.85 -7.39
N ASN A 69 2.00 -11.26 -6.17
CA ASN A 69 2.76 -12.48 -5.91
C ASN A 69 1.86 -13.72 -6.00
N HIS A 70 2.50 -14.90 -6.08
CA HIS A 70 1.84 -16.18 -6.26
C HIS A 70 1.12 -16.67 -5.00
N GLY A 71 0.14 -17.56 -5.22
CA GLY A 71 -0.78 -18.03 -4.18
C GLY A 71 -0.11 -18.64 -2.96
N GLU A 72 0.96 -19.43 -3.13
CA GLU A 72 1.68 -20.07 -2.02
C GLU A 72 2.19 -19.04 -1.00
N ARG A 73 2.94 -18.03 -1.48
CA ARG A 73 3.50 -16.95 -0.66
C ARG A 73 2.41 -16.17 0.08
N VAL A 74 1.37 -15.79 -0.65
CA VAL A 74 0.30 -14.93 -0.14
C VAL A 74 -0.60 -15.70 0.83
N THR A 75 -0.90 -16.96 0.54
CA THR A 75 -1.69 -17.84 1.42
C THR A 75 -0.97 -18.11 2.73
N LEU A 76 0.36 -18.35 2.66
CA LEU A 76 1.17 -18.56 3.86
C LEU A 76 1.17 -17.32 4.76
N PHE A 77 1.36 -16.12 4.17
CA PHE A 77 1.31 -14.87 4.92
C PHE A 77 -0.06 -14.66 5.60
N ASN A 78 -1.15 -14.99 4.91
CA ASN A 78 -2.51 -14.80 5.41
C ASN A 78 -3.00 -15.92 6.34
N LYS A 79 -2.28 -17.02 6.46
CA LYS A 79 -2.72 -18.25 7.14
C LYS A 79 -3.26 -18.01 8.56
N THR A 80 -2.60 -17.14 9.30
CA THR A 80 -2.98 -16.84 10.70
C THR A 80 -3.87 -15.62 10.83
N LEU A 81 -4.02 -14.83 9.75
CA LEU A 81 -4.83 -13.61 9.74
C LEU A 81 -6.27 -13.87 9.28
N GLY A 82 -6.46 -14.82 8.35
CA GLY A 82 -7.79 -15.19 7.85
C GLY A 82 -8.55 -14.06 7.12
N LEU A 83 -7.84 -13.04 6.63
CA LEU A 83 -8.45 -11.90 5.94
C LEU A 83 -8.79 -12.24 4.47
N PRO A 84 -9.74 -11.53 3.84
CA PRO A 84 -9.95 -11.61 2.41
C PRO A 84 -8.65 -11.39 1.64
N VAL A 85 -8.34 -12.30 0.69
CA VAL A 85 -7.07 -12.26 -0.04
C VAL A 85 -7.24 -12.64 -1.50
N LEU A 86 -6.56 -11.91 -2.39
CA LEU A 86 -6.41 -12.23 -3.80
C LEU A 86 -4.94 -12.14 -4.19
N PHE A 87 -4.41 -13.25 -4.69
CA PHE A 87 -3.06 -13.38 -5.25
C PHE A 87 -3.11 -13.33 -6.78
N ASP A 88 -1.94 -13.32 -7.44
CA ASP A 88 -1.84 -13.14 -8.90
C ASP A 88 -2.77 -12.02 -9.39
N ALA A 89 -2.77 -10.92 -8.65
CA ALA A 89 -3.75 -9.86 -8.84
C ALA A 89 -3.54 -9.10 -10.17
N HIS A 90 -2.33 -9.19 -10.74
CA HIS A 90 -1.94 -8.54 -12.00
C HIS A 90 -2.20 -7.02 -11.97
N LYS A 91 -1.97 -6.38 -10.80
CA LYS A 91 -2.01 -4.91 -10.72
C LYS A 91 -1.08 -4.30 -11.79
N PRO A 92 -1.51 -3.32 -12.60
CA PRO A 92 -2.66 -2.46 -12.40
C PRO A 92 -3.96 -2.89 -13.12
N LEU A 93 -4.17 -4.16 -13.48
CA LEU A 93 -5.45 -4.63 -14.02
C LEU A 93 -6.55 -4.55 -12.95
N LEU A 94 -7.77 -4.16 -13.36
CA LEU A 94 -8.84 -3.79 -12.42
C LEU A 94 -9.68 -4.95 -11.92
N LYS A 95 -9.62 -6.11 -12.60
CA LYS A 95 -10.50 -7.26 -12.30
C LYS A 95 -10.45 -7.66 -10.83
N ASN A 96 -9.23 -7.93 -10.32
CA ASN A 96 -9.06 -8.40 -8.95
C ASN A 96 -9.22 -7.27 -7.92
N ALA A 97 -8.88 -6.02 -8.27
CA ALA A 97 -9.17 -4.88 -7.42
C ALA A 97 -10.68 -4.71 -7.17
N ARG A 98 -11.50 -4.79 -8.22
CA ARG A 98 -12.97 -4.73 -8.09
C ARG A 98 -13.53 -5.92 -7.32
N ARG A 99 -12.98 -7.13 -7.53
CA ARG A 99 -13.37 -8.33 -6.76
C ARG A 99 -13.07 -8.17 -5.28
N MET A 100 -11.91 -7.59 -4.93
CA MET A 100 -11.55 -7.33 -3.54
C MET A 100 -12.49 -6.31 -2.91
N MET A 101 -12.78 -5.21 -3.59
CA MET A 101 -13.76 -4.23 -3.10
C MET A 101 -15.13 -4.85 -2.87
N ALA A 102 -15.60 -5.72 -3.78
CA ALA A 102 -16.85 -6.45 -3.61
C ALA A 102 -16.80 -7.42 -2.42
N ALA A 103 -15.68 -8.14 -2.23
CA ALA A 103 -15.49 -9.03 -1.09
C ALA A 103 -15.48 -8.28 0.26
N LEU A 104 -15.01 -7.04 0.26
CA LEU A 104 -15.04 -6.15 1.42
C LEU A 104 -16.38 -5.40 1.56
N ASN A 105 -17.33 -5.62 0.67
CA ASN A 105 -18.58 -4.84 0.61
C ASN A 105 -18.30 -3.32 0.67
N ALA A 106 -17.37 -2.84 -0.16
CA ALA A 106 -16.87 -1.48 -0.12
C ALA A 106 -17.06 -0.75 -1.44
N THR A 107 -17.41 0.54 -1.34
CA THR A 107 -17.49 1.46 -2.48
C THR A 107 -16.14 2.11 -2.75
N PRO A 108 -15.87 2.60 -3.97
CA PRO A 108 -14.61 3.28 -4.27
C PRO A 108 -14.31 4.47 -3.37
N SER A 109 -15.33 5.27 -3.04
CA SER A 109 -15.18 6.53 -2.27
C SER A 109 -14.72 6.30 -0.83
N GLU A 110 -15.03 5.14 -0.24
CA GLU A 110 -14.64 4.76 1.12
C GLU A 110 -13.45 3.80 1.17
N THR A 111 -12.84 3.51 0.01
CA THR A 111 -11.72 2.56 -0.09
C THR A 111 -10.40 3.27 -0.32
N ALA A 112 -9.35 2.82 0.37
CA ALA A 112 -7.98 3.15 0.03
C ALA A 112 -7.16 1.88 -0.28
N PHE A 113 -6.16 2.05 -1.15
CA PHE A 113 -5.11 1.06 -1.39
C PHE A 113 -3.83 1.54 -0.72
N LEU A 114 -3.16 0.68 -0.01
CA LEU A 114 -1.85 0.95 0.59
C LEU A 114 -0.80 0.05 -0.07
N GLY A 115 0.24 0.65 -0.62
CA GLY A 115 1.33 -0.08 -1.27
C GLY A 115 2.61 0.75 -1.41
N ASP A 116 3.68 0.11 -1.88
CA ASP A 116 5.00 0.75 -2.06
C ASP A 116 5.26 1.21 -3.50
N GLN A 117 4.38 0.87 -4.46
CA GLN A 117 4.61 1.13 -5.88
C GLN A 117 3.53 2.00 -6.51
N ILE A 118 3.96 3.08 -7.15
CA ILE A 118 3.05 4.00 -7.84
C ILE A 118 2.34 3.33 -9.02
N PHE A 119 3.08 2.56 -9.84
CA PHE A 119 2.54 2.00 -11.09
C PHE A 119 1.69 0.74 -10.92
N THR A 120 1.69 0.14 -9.75
CA THR A 120 0.82 -0.99 -9.42
C THR A 120 -0.29 -0.57 -8.45
N ASP A 121 0.07 -0.06 -7.28
CA ASP A 121 -0.89 0.16 -6.20
C ASP A 121 -1.66 1.46 -6.37
N ILE A 122 -0.95 2.59 -6.47
CA ILE A 122 -1.58 3.92 -6.60
C ILE A 122 -2.38 4.01 -7.90
N TRP A 123 -1.80 3.54 -9.00
CA TRP A 123 -2.51 3.55 -10.27
C TRP A 123 -3.72 2.64 -10.29
N THR A 124 -3.67 1.46 -9.66
CA THR A 124 -4.84 0.59 -9.50
C THR A 124 -5.94 1.29 -8.71
N ALA A 125 -5.59 1.88 -7.56
CA ALA A 125 -6.52 2.63 -6.72
C ALA A 125 -7.28 3.70 -7.52
N HIS A 126 -6.56 4.56 -8.20
CA HIS A 126 -7.18 5.64 -8.99
C HIS A 126 -8.03 5.15 -10.14
N ARG A 127 -7.63 4.04 -10.78
CA ARG A 127 -8.40 3.45 -11.89
C ARG A 127 -9.72 2.82 -11.46
N VAL A 128 -9.84 2.40 -10.19
CA VAL A 128 -11.11 1.93 -9.62
C VAL A 128 -11.88 3.03 -8.91
N GLY A 129 -11.34 4.26 -8.85
CA GLY A 129 -11.97 5.40 -8.19
C GLY A 129 -11.73 5.45 -6.67
N ALA A 130 -10.79 4.66 -6.16
CA ALA A 130 -10.37 4.65 -4.76
C ALA A 130 -9.18 5.57 -4.51
N ARG A 131 -8.83 5.78 -3.24
CA ARG A 131 -7.63 6.55 -2.85
C ARG A 131 -6.39 5.66 -2.86
N GLY A 132 -5.24 6.26 -3.22
CA GLY A 132 -3.95 5.60 -3.22
C GLY A 132 -3.04 6.16 -2.14
N PHE A 133 -2.66 5.33 -1.17
CA PHE A 133 -1.74 5.64 -0.08
C PHE A 133 -0.39 4.98 -0.33
N LEU A 134 0.67 5.77 -0.31
CA LEU A 134 2.01 5.30 -0.63
C LEU A 134 2.88 5.24 0.63
N VAL A 135 3.52 4.09 0.83
CA VAL A 135 4.59 3.91 1.81
C VAL A 135 5.93 3.65 1.12
N PRO A 136 7.06 3.91 1.77
CA PRO A 136 8.34 3.52 1.20
C PRO A 136 8.51 2.01 1.26
N PRO A 137 9.19 1.39 0.29
CA PRO A 137 9.48 -0.05 0.35
C PRO A 137 10.35 -0.39 1.55
N ILE A 138 10.12 -1.56 2.15
CA ILE A 138 10.90 -2.08 3.28
C ILE A 138 12.34 -2.34 2.85
N LYS A 139 12.53 -2.98 1.69
CA LYS A 139 13.86 -3.22 1.09
C LYS A 139 13.92 -2.71 -0.34
N ASP A 140 15.02 -2.09 -0.71
CA ASP A 140 15.25 -1.68 -2.09
C ASP A 140 15.63 -2.86 -2.96
N LYS A 141 14.82 -3.15 -3.98
CA LYS A 141 15.22 -4.07 -5.06
C LYS A 141 16.23 -3.40 -5.97
N THR A 142 17.31 -4.12 -6.26
CA THR A 142 18.44 -3.63 -7.05
C THR A 142 18.36 -3.99 -8.54
N ASP A 143 17.31 -4.71 -8.98
CA ASP A 143 17.15 -5.09 -10.38
C ASP A 143 16.93 -3.88 -11.31
N LEU A 144 17.39 -3.99 -12.56
CA LEU A 144 17.37 -2.89 -13.53
C LEU A 144 15.96 -2.37 -13.84
N PHE A 145 14.95 -3.23 -13.84
CA PHE A 145 13.57 -2.84 -14.14
C PHE A 145 12.95 -2.03 -13.00
N THR A 146 13.20 -2.43 -11.76
CA THR A 146 12.78 -1.68 -10.57
C THR A 146 13.50 -0.33 -10.52
N ARG A 147 14.80 -0.27 -10.85
CA ARG A 147 15.55 1.01 -10.93
C ARG A 147 14.95 1.97 -11.97
N PHE A 148 14.55 1.45 -13.14
CA PHE A 148 13.92 2.27 -14.17
C PHE A 148 12.55 2.81 -13.70
N LYS A 149 11.69 1.97 -13.15
CA LYS A 149 10.40 2.40 -12.56
C LYS A 149 10.60 3.49 -11.51
N ARG A 150 11.54 3.30 -10.58
CA ARG A 150 11.84 4.28 -9.53
C ARG A 150 12.33 5.62 -10.08
N ARG A 151 13.04 5.61 -11.21
CA ARG A 151 13.44 6.88 -11.86
C ARG A 151 12.23 7.68 -12.35
N LEU A 152 11.21 7.00 -12.89
CA LEU A 152 9.95 7.64 -13.28
C LEU A 152 9.16 8.12 -12.06
N GLU A 153 9.09 7.31 -11.01
CA GLU A 153 8.43 7.64 -9.74
C GLU A 153 9.03 8.89 -9.08
N LYS A 154 10.35 9.08 -9.15
CA LYS A 154 11.01 10.29 -8.65
C LYS A 154 10.43 11.58 -9.25
N GLY A 155 10.14 11.60 -10.54
CA GLY A 155 9.53 12.75 -11.21
C GLY A 155 8.12 13.03 -10.70
N ILE A 156 7.33 11.98 -10.47
CA ILE A 156 5.98 12.08 -9.93
C ILE A 156 6.03 12.61 -8.49
N LEU A 157 6.86 12.00 -7.64
CA LEU A 157 7.01 12.38 -6.23
C LEU A 157 7.56 13.80 -6.05
N ARG A 158 8.51 14.24 -6.89
CA ARG A 158 8.97 15.64 -6.87
C ARG A 158 7.83 16.63 -7.09
N ARG A 159 6.93 16.34 -8.04
CA ARG A 159 5.76 17.19 -8.30
C ARG A 159 4.73 17.11 -7.18
N TYR A 160 4.55 15.92 -6.58
CA TYR A 160 3.67 15.71 -5.43
C TYR A 160 4.13 16.55 -4.24
N TYR A 161 5.40 16.45 -3.81
CA TYR A 161 5.93 17.20 -2.68
C TYR A 161 6.04 18.71 -2.90
N LYS A 162 6.16 19.16 -4.16
CA LYS A 162 6.05 20.61 -4.46
C LYS A 162 4.68 21.16 -4.11
N LYS A 163 3.63 20.34 -4.19
CA LYS A 163 2.25 20.72 -3.89
C LYS A 163 1.82 20.40 -2.46
N ASN A 164 2.49 19.47 -1.83
CA ASN A 164 2.21 18.97 -0.50
C ASN A 164 3.52 19.01 0.33
N PRO A 165 4.00 20.18 0.72
CA PRO A 165 5.32 20.32 1.38
C PRO A 165 5.36 19.65 2.75
N ASP A 166 4.22 19.53 3.43
CA ASP A 166 4.10 18.95 4.77
C ASP A 166 3.86 17.42 4.73
N ALA A 167 3.70 16.83 3.54
CA ALA A 167 3.48 15.39 3.42
C ALA A 167 4.75 14.61 3.78
N PRO A 168 4.64 13.48 4.52
CA PRO A 168 5.76 12.62 4.86
C PRO A 168 6.56 12.18 3.63
N ASP A 169 7.86 12.45 3.62
CA ASP A 169 8.71 12.22 2.44
C ASP A 169 9.19 10.76 2.36
N VAL A 170 8.57 9.99 1.49
CA VAL A 170 8.86 8.57 1.27
C VAL A 170 9.97 8.30 0.24
N ARG A 171 10.64 9.35 -0.27
CA ARG A 171 11.72 9.19 -1.25
C ARG A 171 12.95 8.53 -0.63
N PRO A 172 13.56 7.51 -1.26
CA PRO A 172 14.72 6.79 -0.71
C PRO A 172 15.89 7.70 -0.38
N GLU A 173 16.11 8.78 -1.14
CA GLU A 173 17.22 9.73 -0.99
C GLU A 173 17.16 10.52 0.33
N ARG A 174 16.01 10.66 0.94
CA ARG A 174 15.82 11.40 2.20
C ARG A 174 15.93 10.49 3.42
N ARG A 175 15.66 9.18 3.28
CA ARG A 175 15.76 8.22 4.38
C ARG A 175 17.19 8.02 4.86
N GLN A 176 18.20 8.08 3.96
CA GLN A 176 19.61 7.92 4.32
C GLN A 176 20.17 9.13 5.10
N LYS A 177 19.54 10.31 5.01
CA LYS A 177 19.97 11.49 5.76
C LYS A 177 19.39 11.60 7.18
N GLY A 178 18.35 10.85 7.50
CA GLY A 178 17.71 10.83 8.84
C GLY A 178 18.20 9.70 9.76
N ALA A 179 19.00 8.77 9.25
CA ALA A 179 19.54 7.64 10.03
C ALA A 179 20.94 7.91 10.62
N SER A 180 21.42 9.16 10.54
CA SER A 180 22.70 9.61 11.08
C SER A 180 22.46 10.72 12.12
N VAL A 181 21.75 10.38 13.21
CA VAL A 181 21.77 11.13 14.48
C VAL A 181 21.59 10.14 15.61
#